data_1fbea41284a09f58eb818b959382b300
#
_entry.id   1fbea41284a09f58eb818b959382b300
#
_cell.length_a   1.000
_cell.length_b   1.000
_cell.length_c   1.000
_cell.angle_alpha   90.00
_cell.angle_beta   90.00
_cell.angle_gamma   90.00
#
_symmetry.space_group_name_H-M   'P 1'
#
loop_
_entity.id
_entity.type
_entity.pdbx_description
1 polymer ?
#
loop_
_entity_poly.entity_id
_entity_poly.type
_entity_poly.pdbx_seq_one_letter_code
_entity_poly.pdbx_strand_id
1 'polypeptide(L)'
;MNRQRGQTLLIALILLLGLSILTLGNLRSGLLLDNSLADARDYQAALGGATSAVNEALYRSRHSPSMAVGTLDDCIDTAQDQQQVLLCDRLWLNPSDSASSALITKARTYRGNDLASPDELDELSRAPRWYVAAQCESRSSSAMADCLAGSGTLLLQVNALATGITDQAQVRLQEYARVQR
;
A
#
# COMPACT_ATOMS: atom_id res chain seq x y z
N MET A 1 2.13 69.47 -31.90
CA MET A 1 1.36 68.39 -31.17
C MET A 1 1.82 66.95 -31.44
N ASN A 2 3.09 66.66 -31.59
CA ASN A 2 3.58 65.31 -31.94
C ASN A 2 4.35 64.60 -30.82
N ARG A 3 4.48 65.17 -29.62
CA ARG A 3 5.23 64.56 -28.49
C ARG A 3 4.44 63.52 -27.69
N GLN A 4 3.12 63.43 -27.82
CA GLN A 4 2.29 62.54 -27.03
C GLN A 4 2.20 61.11 -27.61
N ARG A 5 2.47 60.87 -28.87
CA ARG A 5 2.35 59.54 -29.52
C ARG A 5 3.42 58.55 -29.08
N GLY A 6 4.62 59.01 -28.70
CA GLY A 6 5.67 58.12 -28.21
C GLY A 6 5.46 57.64 -26.78
N GLN A 7 4.81 58.45 -25.95
CA GLN A 7 4.59 58.15 -24.54
C GLN A 7 3.52 57.09 -24.31
N THR A 8 2.47 57.07 -25.13
CA THR A 8 1.41 56.05 -25.11
C THR A 8 1.94 54.67 -25.54
N LEU A 9 2.84 54.62 -26.51
CA LEU A 9 3.44 53.38 -26.98
C LEU A 9 4.34 52.77 -25.89
N LEU A 10 5.09 53.58 -25.15
CA LEU A 10 5.96 53.15 -24.07
C LEU A 10 5.14 52.60 -22.90
N ILE A 11 4.06 53.25 -22.52
CA ILE A 11 3.13 52.80 -21.47
C ILE A 11 2.49 51.45 -21.86
N ALA A 12 2.03 51.35 -23.13
CA ALA A 12 1.44 50.09 -23.63
C ALA A 12 2.42 48.94 -23.60
N LEU A 13 3.68 49.20 -23.92
CA LEU A 13 4.74 48.19 -23.92
C LEU A 13 5.09 47.69 -22.50
N ILE A 14 5.13 48.63 -21.53
CA ILE A 14 5.36 48.28 -20.11
C ILE A 14 4.17 47.46 -19.55
N LEU A 15 2.93 47.82 -19.90
CA LEU A 15 1.74 47.10 -19.48
C LEU A 15 1.72 45.66 -20.06
N LEU A 16 2.04 45.51 -21.36
CA LEU A 16 2.14 44.21 -22.01
C LEU A 16 3.23 43.35 -21.37
N LEU A 17 4.38 43.92 -21.07
CA LEU A 17 5.46 43.21 -20.39
C LEU A 17 5.05 42.80 -18.99
N GLY A 18 4.38 43.64 -18.23
CA GLY A 18 3.87 43.28 -16.89
C GLY A 18 2.84 42.17 -16.93
N LEU A 19 1.88 42.21 -17.88
CA LEU A 19 0.90 41.15 -18.06
C LEU A 19 1.55 39.84 -18.49
N SER A 20 2.59 39.87 -19.33
CA SER A 20 3.32 38.69 -19.76
C SER A 20 4.04 37.98 -18.58
N ILE A 21 4.62 38.76 -17.68
CA ILE A 21 5.30 38.19 -16.48
C ILE A 21 4.28 37.56 -15.54
N LEU A 22 3.12 38.21 -15.34
CA LEU A 22 2.05 37.66 -14.48
C LEU A 22 1.47 36.35 -15.05
N THR A 23 1.25 36.26 -16.36
CA THR A 23 0.75 35.04 -16.99
C THR A 23 1.75 33.87 -16.90
N LEU A 24 3.03 34.11 -17.10
CA LEU A 24 4.09 33.10 -16.96
C LEU A 24 4.22 32.60 -15.51
N GLY A 25 4.06 33.47 -14.52
CA GLY A 25 4.05 33.09 -13.11
C GLY A 25 2.89 32.17 -12.75
N ASN A 26 1.70 32.46 -13.23
CA ASN A 26 0.52 31.64 -12.99
C ASN A 26 0.58 30.27 -13.66
N LEU A 27 1.15 30.17 -14.87
CA LEU A 27 1.33 28.90 -15.57
C LEU A 27 2.28 27.95 -14.81
N ARG A 28 3.37 28.46 -14.26
CA ARG A 28 4.29 27.66 -13.43
C ARG A 28 3.62 27.13 -12.18
N SER A 29 2.83 27.95 -11.51
CA SER A 29 2.11 27.52 -10.30
C SER A 29 1.06 26.44 -10.60
N GLY A 30 0.38 26.56 -11.75
CA GLY A 30 -0.58 25.53 -12.20
C GLY A 30 0.07 24.19 -12.45
N LEU A 31 1.20 24.14 -13.16
CA LEU A 31 1.92 22.90 -13.45
C LEU A 31 2.47 22.21 -12.18
N LEU A 32 2.92 22.99 -11.20
CA LEU A 32 3.37 22.43 -9.91
C LEU A 32 2.21 21.85 -9.10
N LEU A 33 1.05 22.50 -9.15
CA LEU A 33 -0.15 22.02 -8.48
C LEU A 33 -0.68 20.74 -9.12
N ASP A 34 -0.71 20.65 -10.45
CA ASP A 34 -1.16 19.46 -11.17
C ASP A 34 -0.26 18.25 -10.86
N ASN A 35 1.06 18.44 -10.82
CA ASN A 35 1.99 17.37 -10.45
C ASN A 35 1.78 16.91 -9.00
N SER A 36 1.60 17.83 -8.05
CA SER A 36 1.36 17.48 -6.66
C SER A 36 0.03 16.77 -6.44
N LEU A 37 -1.00 17.11 -7.24
CA LEU A 37 -2.30 16.43 -7.21
C LEU A 37 -2.20 15.01 -7.80
N ALA A 38 -1.43 14.84 -8.87
CA ALA A 38 -1.17 13.52 -9.45
C ALA A 38 -0.45 12.60 -8.48
N ASP A 39 0.61 13.10 -7.82
CA ASP A 39 1.35 12.36 -6.80
C ASP A 39 0.46 12.00 -5.60
N ALA A 40 -0.40 12.92 -5.16
CA ALA A 40 -1.33 12.67 -4.06
C ALA A 40 -2.37 11.59 -4.42
N ARG A 41 -2.87 11.58 -5.65
CA ARG A 41 -3.81 10.55 -6.14
C ARG A 41 -3.13 9.19 -6.22
N ASP A 42 -1.91 9.15 -6.73
CA ASP A 42 -1.12 7.93 -6.84
C ASP A 42 -0.86 7.32 -5.47
N TYR A 43 -0.47 8.15 -4.49
CA TYR A 43 -0.29 7.72 -3.10
C TYR A 43 -1.61 7.24 -2.47
N GLN A 44 -2.73 7.92 -2.69
CA GLN A 44 -4.04 7.50 -2.18
C GLN A 44 -4.49 6.17 -2.78
N ALA A 45 -4.24 5.94 -4.06
CA ALA A 45 -4.52 4.66 -4.71
C ALA A 45 -3.67 3.54 -4.10
N ALA A 46 -2.36 3.77 -3.90
CA ALA A 46 -1.48 2.82 -3.23
C ALA A 46 -1.95 2.51 -1.79
N LEU A 47 -2.35 3.53 -1.03
CA LEU A 47 -2.86 3.38 0.33
C LEU A 47 -4.17 2.55 0.35
N GLY A 48 -5.08 2.84 -0.56
CA GLY A 48 -6.33 2.09 -0.75
C GLY A 48 -6.06 0.62 -1.04
N GLY A 49 -5.15 0.33 -1.98
CA GLY A 49 -4.73 -1.01 -2.33
C GLY A 49 -4.09 -1.76 -1.16
N ALA A 50 -3.19 -1.11 -0.41
CA ALA A 50 -2.56 -1.71 0.76
C ALA A 50 -3.58 -2.00 1.87
N THR A 51 -4.54 -1.09 2.10
CA THR A 51 -5.63 -1.28 3.07
C THR A 51 -6.53 -2.45 2.67
N SER A 52 -6.87 -2.58 1.40
CA SER A 52 -7.66 -3.70 0.88
C SER A 52 -6.94 -5.03 1.09
N ALA A 53 -5.63 -5.07 0.85
CA ALA A 53 -4.81 -6.26 1.08
C ALA A 53 -4.73 -6.66 2.57
N VAL A 54 -4.61 -5.68 3.48
CA VAL A 54 -4.67 -5.93 4.94
C VAL A 54 -6.03 -6.50 5.33
N ASN A 55 -7.12 -5.91 4.84
CA ASN A 55 -8.47 -6.38 5.14
C ASN A 55 -8.71 -7.80 4.64
N GLU A 56 -8.25 -8.14 3.42
CA GLU A 56 -8.31 -9.51 2.90
C GLU A 56 -7.53 -10.47 3.80
N ALA A 57 -6.30 -10.12 4.17
CA ALA A 57 -5.46 -10.94 5.02
C ALA A 57 -6.11 -11.21 6.38
N LEU A 58 -6.68 -10.18 7.02
CA LEU A 58 -7.40 -10.31 8.28
C LEU A 58 -8.68 -11.13 8.13
N TYR A 59 -9.45 -10.90 7.07
CA TYR A 59 -10.65 -11.66 6.79
C TYR A 59 -10.33 -13.15 6.63
N ARG A 60 -9.36 -13.48 5.79
CA ARG A 60 -8.92 -14.87 5.57
C ARG A 60 -8.36 -15.50 6.83
N SER A 61 -7.56 -14.76 7.62
CA SER A 61 -7.01 -15.27 8.89
C SER A 61 -8.10 -15.60 9.92
N ARG A 62 -9.24 -14.91 9.87
CA ARG A 62 -10.37 -15.19 10.79
C ARG A 62 -11.29 -16.30 10.31
N HIS A 63 -11.48 -16.43 8.99
CA HIS A 63 -12.49 -17.30 8.40
C HIS A 63 -11.90 -18.54 7.72
N SER A 64 -10.57 -18.67 7.64
CA SER A 64 -9.95 -19.85 7.06
C SER A 64 -10.24 -21.09 7.90
N PRO A 65 -10.74 -22.18 7.29
CA PRO A 65 -11.01 -23.44 8.00
C PRO A 65 -9.72 -24.11 8.48
N SER A 66 -8.60 -23.83 7.80
CA SER A 66 -7.29 -24.36 8.16
C SER A 66 -6.23 -23.27 8.10
N MET A 67 -5.53 -23.12 9.21
CA MET A 67 -4.29 -22.36 9.26
C MET A 67 -3.15 -23.33 9.43
N ALA A 68 -2.07 -23.13 8.72
CA ALA A 68 -0.83 -23.85 8.91
C ALA A 68 0.30 -22.86 9.18
N VAL A 69 1.31 -23.32 9.86
CA VAL A 69 2.53 -22.55 10.09
C VAL A 69 3.58 -23.07 9.12
N GLY A 70 4.11 -22.17 8.33
CA GLY A 70 5.21 -22.45 7.43
C GLY A 70 6.52 -21.92 7.98
N THR A 71 7.62 -22.51 7.54
CA THR A 71 8.92 -21.86 7.64
C THR A 71 8.87 -20.52 6.87
N LEU A 72 9.87 -19.69 7.07
CA LEU A 72 9.89 -18.37 6.43
C LEU A 72 9.78 -18.44 4.90
N ASP A 73 10.41 -19.44 4.30
CA ASP A 73 10.39 -19.64 2.85
C ASP A 73 9.06 -20.22 2.36
N ASP A 74 8.44 -21.09 3.16
CA ASP A 74 7.18 -21.74 2.81
C ASP A 74 5.96 -20.82 2.97
N CYS A 75 5.97 -19.97 3.98
CA CYS A 75 4.80 -19.12 4.30
C CYS A 75 4.54 -18.01 3.26
N ILE A 76 5.50 -17.75 2.40
CA ILE A 76 5.43 -16.75 1.32
C ILE A 76 5.28 -17.39 -0.05
N ASP A 77 5.30 -18.73 -0.16
CA ASP A 77 5.12 -19.39 -1.44
C ASP A 77 3.72 -19.11 -2.00
N THR A 78 3.69 -18.50 -3.18
CA THR A 78 2.47 -18.12 -3.87
C THR A 78 1.73 -19.30 -4.50
N ALA A 79 2.37 -20.47 -4.59
CA ALA A 79 1.80 -21.67 -5.18
C ALA A 79 0.78 -22.39 -4.28
N GLN A 80 0.59 -21.90 -3.05
CA GLN A 80 -0.27 -22.56 -2.09
C GLN A 80 -1.75 -22.35 -2.38
N ASP A 81 -2.50 -23.38 -2.04
CA ASP A 81 -3.95 -23.44 -2.14
C ASP A 81 -4.57 -22.15 -1.58
N GLN A 82 -5.36 -21.47 -2.42
CA GLN A 82 -5.88 -20.14 -2.14
C GLN A 82 -6.79 -20.08 -0.90
N GLN A 83 -7.23 -21.23 -0.41
CA GLN A 83 -8.09 -21.36 0.77
C GLN A 83 -7.33 -21.43 2.09
N GLN A 84 -6.05 -21.84 2.07
CA GLN A 84 -5.26 -21.99 3.26
C GLN A 84 -4.44 -20.72 3.54
N VAL A 85 -4.52 -20.20 4.76
CA VAL A 85 -3.64 -19.13 5.21
C VAL A 85 -2.43 -19.73 5.89
N LEU A 86 -1.25 -19.54 5.31
CA LEU A 86 0.01 -19.87 5.96
C LEU A 86 0.50 -18.70 6.79
N LEU A 87 0.80 -19.00 8.03
CA LEU A 87 1.36 -18.07 8.99
C LEU A 87 2.88 -18.26 9.04
N CYS A 88 3.61 -17.16 8.90
CA CYS A 88 5.05 -17.17 9.15
C CYS A 88 5.32 -17.23 10.65
N ASP A 89 6.14 -18.17 11.11
CA ASP A 89 6.45 -18.37 12.54
C ASP A 89 7.41 -17.30 13.09
N ARG A 90 7.25 -16.05 12.70
CA ARG A 90 8.01 -14.92 13.26
C ARG A 90 7.29 -13.61 13.03
N LEU A 91 7.27 -12.78 14.06
CA LEU A 91 6.91 -11.39 13.92
C LEU A 91 8.08 -10.60 13.30
N TRP A 92 7.79 -9.86 12.26
CA TRP A 92 8.74 -8.98 11.62
C TRP A 92 8.54 -7.58 12.17
N LEU A 93 9.42 -7.19 13.07
CA LEU A 93 9.28 -5.90 13.75
C LEU A 93 9.81 -4.71 12.94
N ASN A 94 10.58 -4.98 11.89
CA ASN A 94 11.23 -3.89 11.15
C ASN A 94 10.91 -3.94 9.64
N PRO A 95 10.04 -3.05 9.13
CA PRO A 95 9.72 -2.96 7.71
C PRO A 95 10.90 -2.53 6.82
N SER A 96 11.96 -1.98 7.41
CA SER A 96 13.17 -1.57 6.69
C SER A 96 14.20 -2.69 6.50
N ASP A 97 13.94 -3.88 7.04
CA ASP A 97 14.82 -5.01 6.86
C ASP A 97 14.79 -5.52 5.41
N SER A 98 15.96 -5.79 4.85
CA SER A 98 16.11 -6.32 3.48
C SER A 98 15.37 -7.64 3.28
N ALA A 99 15.32 -8.50 4.31
CA ALA A 99 14.56 -9.73 4.30
C ALA A 99 13.05 -9.46 4.17
N SER A 100 12.51 -8.49 4.88
CA SER A 100 11.11 -8.07 4.76
C SER A 100 10.77 -7.55 3.36
N SER A 101 11.70 -6.86 2.72
CA SER A 101 11.53 -6.39 1.34
C SER A 101 11.50 -7.53 0.33
N ALA A 102 12.35 -8.54 0.49
CA ALA A 102 12.36 -9.73 -0.37
C ALA A 102 11.10 -10.58 -0.18
N LEU A 103 10.62 -10.70 1.06
CA LEU A 103 9.42 -11.44 1.40
C LEU A 103 8.18 -10.85 0.74
N ILE A 104 7.98 -9.54 0.85
CA ILE A 104 6.77 -8.90 0.32
C ILE A 104 6.67 -9.01 -1.21
N THR A 105 7.79 -9.10 -1.93
CA THR A 105 7.77 -9.28 -3.38
C THR A 105 7.30 -10.68 -3.81
N LYS A 106 7.46 -11.68 -2.93
CA LYS A 106 7.00 -13.07 -3.13
C LYS A 106 5.67 -13.35 -2.45
N ALA A 107 5.15 -12.38 -1.68
CA ALA A 107 3.95 -12.54 -0.89
C ALA A 107 2.70 -12.74 -1.75
N ARG A 108 1.63 -13.19 -1.11
CA ARG A 108 0.35 -13.50 -1.73
C ARG A 108 -0.24 -12.26 -2.41
N THR A 109 -0.72 -12.42 -3.61
CA THR A 109 -1.43 -11.38 -4.36
C THR A 109 -2.84 -11.21 -3.82
N TYR A 110 -3.30 -9.97 -3.72
CA TYR A 110 -4.67 -9.60 -3.39
C TYR A 110 -5.67 -10.17 -4.40
N ARG A 111 -6.78 -10.70 -3.91
CA ARG A 111 -7.87 -11.25 -4.73
C ARG A 111 -9.26 -10.91 -4.21
N GLY A 112 -9.35 -10.04 -3.21
CA GLY A 112 -10.60 -9.73 -2.54
C GLY A 112 -11.03 -10.81 -1.54
N ASN A 113 -12.15 -10.56 -0.90
CA ASN A 113 -12.71 -11.46 0.12
C ASN A 113 -13.43 -12.67 -0.49
N ASP A 114 -13.88 -12.56 -1.74
CA ASP A 114 -14.54 -13.64 -2.45
C ASP A 114 -13.58 -14.31 -3.44
N LEU A 115 -13.21 -15.55 -3.12
CA LEU A 115 -12.31 -16.35 -3.97
C LEU A 115 -12.97 -16.79 -5.30
N ALA A 116 -14.29 -16.85 -5.35
CA ALA A 116 -15.04 -17.24 -6.53
C ALA A 116 -15.17 -16.08 -7.54
N SER A 117 -15.12 -14.85 -7.03
CA SER A 117 -15.15 -13.63 -7.84
C SER A 117 -14.04 -12.72 -7.38
N PRO A 118 -12.81 -12.92 -7.88
CA PRO A 118 -11.69 -12.06 -7.50
C PRO A 118 -12.00 -10.60 -7.81
N ASP A 119 -11.83 -9.77 -6.81
CA ASP A 119 -11.91 -8.32 -6.97
C ASP A 119 -10.54 -7.84 -7.43
N GLU A 120 -10.45 -7.42 -8.67
CA GLU A 120 -9.23 -6.88 -9.25
C GLU A 120 -9.23 -5.36 -9.10
N LEU A 121 -8.18 -4.85 -8.52
CA LEU A 121 -7.97 -3.40 -8.41
C LEU A 121 -7.26 -2.94 -9.70
N ASP A 122 -8.02 -2.87 -10.80
CA ASP A 122 -7.53 -2.60 -12.15
C ASP A 122 -6.85 -1.23 -12.30
N GLU A 123 -7.10 -0.31 -11.38
CA GLU A 123 -6.51 1.02 -11.40
C GLU A 123 -5.05 1.03 -10.92
N LEU A 124 -4.60 -0.03 -10.25
CA LEU A 124 -3.25 -0.09 -9.71
C LEU A 124 -2.26 -0.66 -10.73
N SER A 125 -1.05 -0.12 -10.77
CA SER A 125 0.01 -0.60 -11.66
C SER A 125 0.39 -2.06 -11.42
N ARG A 126 0.24 -2.52 -10.18
CA ARG A 126 0.44 -3.91 -9.75
C ARG A 126 -0.55 -4.29 -8.67
N ALA A 127 -1.02 -5.52 -8.73
CA ALA A 127 -1.89 -6.06 -7.69
C ALA A 127 -1.21 -6.00 -6.32
N PRO A 128 -1.91 -5.55 -5.27
CA PRO A 128 -1.38 -5.52 -3.92
C PRO A 128 -0.97 -6.91 -3.45
N ARG A 129 -0.04 -6.96 -2.50
CA ARG A 129 0.48 -8.21 -1.93
C ARG A 129 0.44 -8.15 -0.43
N TRP A 130 0.27 -9.33 0.20
CA TRP A 130 0.24 -9.44 1.64
C TRP A 130 0.78 -10.78 2.14
N TYR A 131 1.26 -10.78 3.37
CA TYR A 131 1.57 -11.99 4.14
C TYR A 131 1.25 -11.76 5.61
N VAL A 132 1.09 -12.85 6.35
CA VAL A 132 0.77 -12.81 7.77
C VAL A 132 1.89 -13.51 8.53
N ALA A 133 2.49 -12.80 9.46
CA ALA A 133 3.37 -13.37 10.46
C ALA A 133 2.60 -13.55 11.76
N ALA A 134 2.92 -14.58 12.53
CA ALA A 134 2.21 -14.90 13.75
C ALA A 134 3.13 -15.27 14.90
N GLN A 135 2.69 -14.97 16.10
CA GLN A 135 3.29 -15.43 17.34
C GLN A 135 2.21 -15.93 18.29
N CYS A 136 2.49 -17.04 18.96
CA CYS A 136 1.61 -17.59 19.97
C CYS A 136 1.84 -16.91 21.32
N GLU A 137 0.78 -16.36 21.91
CA GLU A 137 0.76 -15.92 23.31
C GLU A 137 -0.02 -16.94 24.13
N SER A 138 0.68 -17.86 24.77
CA SER A 138 0.08 -18.83 25.68
C SER A 138 0.72 -18.75 27.08
N ARG A 139 -0.07 -18.98 28.10
CA ARG A 139 0.41 -19.02 29.49
C ARG A 139 1.23 -20.27 29.80
N SER A 140 1.04 -21.35 29.06
CA SER A 140 1.61 -22.67 29.35
C SER A 140 2.65 -23.13 28.31
N SER A 141 2.56 -22.59 27.09
CA SER A 141 3.43 -22.98 25.99
C SER A 141 3.50 -21.84 24.98
N SER A 142 4.66 -21.60 24.41
CA SER A 142 4.84 -20.70 23.27
C SER A 142 4.75 -21.43 21.92
N ALA A 143 4.36 -22.70 21.94
CA ALA A 143 4.28 -23.49 20.74
C ALA A 143 3.10 -23.02 19.87
N MET A 144 3.37 -22.70 18.62
CA MET A 144 2.37 -22.25 17.67
C MET A 144 1.24 -23.28 17.48
N ALA A 145 1.58 -24.58 17.57
CA ALA A 145 0.60 -25.66 17.48
C ALA A 145 -0.51 -25.57 18.54
N ASP A 146 -0.19 -25.15 19.76
CA ASP A 146 -1.16 -25.02 20.85
C ASP A 146 -2.13 -23.87 20.59
N CYS A 147 -1.63 -22.75 20.07
CA CYS A 147 -2.49 -21.64 19.67
C CYS A 147 -3.42 -21.99 18.50
N LEU A 148 -2.93 -22.76 17.53
CA LEU A 148 -3.75 -23.24 16.42
C LEU A 148 -4.82 -24.25 16.87
N ALA A 149 -4.53 -25.01 17.93
CA ALA A 149 -5.48 -25.94 18.58
C ALA A 149 -6.50 -25.23 19.48
N GLY A 150 -6.43 -23.89 19.64
CA GLY A 150 -7.37 -23.13 20.44
C GLY A 150 -6.98 -22.94 21.91
N SER A 151 -5.75 -23.31 22.31
CA SER A 151 -5.30 -23.20 23.71
C SER A 151 -4.57 -21.88 24.03
N GLY A 152 -4.52 -20.93 23.08
CA GLY A 152 -3.84 -19.66 23.26
C GLY A 152 -4.39 -18.54 22.37
N THR A 153 -3.74 -17.40 22.43
CA THR A 153 -4.04 -16.24 21.59
C THR A 153 -2.97 -16.10 20.53
N LEU A 154 -3.39 -16.02 19.27
CA LEU A 154 -2.51 -15.69 18.17
C LEU A 154 -2.39 -14.17 18.04
N LEU A 155 -1.16 -13.67 18.14
CA LEU A 155 -0.83 -12.31 17.73
C LEU A 155 -0.42 -12.37 16.26
N LEU A 156 -1.23 -11.78 15.40
CA LEU A 156 -0.98 -11.69 13.98
C LEU A 156 -0.35 -10.35 13.65
N GLN A 157 0.66 -10.37 12.80
CA GLN A 157 1.23 -9.19 12.14
C GLN A 157 0.95 -9.33 10.65
N VAL A 158 0.01 -8.53 10.17
CA VAL A 158 -0.31 -8.47 8.74
C VAL A 158 0.58 -7.43 8.08
N ASN A 159 1.22 -7.83 7.01
CA ASN A 159 2.08 -6.96 6.21
C ASN A 159 1.53 -6.90 4.79
N ALA A 160 1.32 -5.71 4.29
CA ALA A 160 0.82 -5.48 2.94
C ALA A 160 1.69 -4.47 2.19
N LEU A 161 1.79 -4.65 0.89
CA LEU A 161 2.43 -3.74 -0.05
C LEU A 161 1.49 -3.50 -1.22
N ALA A 162 1.30 -2.24 -1.58
CA ALA A 162 0.65 -1.85 -2.82
C ALA A 162 1.45 -0.77 -3.54
N THR A 163 1.33 -0.76 -4.84
CA THR A 163 1.79 0.33 -5.71
C THR A 163 0.59 1.15 -6.14
N GLY A 164 0.80 2.42 -6.46
CA GLY A 164 -0.25 3.28 -6.96
C GLY A 164 -0.64 2.98 -8.41
N ILE A 165 -1.26 3.96 -9.05
CA ILE A 165 -1.59 3.94 -10.48
C ILE A 165 -0.31 3.88 -11.31
N THR A 166 0.74 4.54 -10.80
CA THR A 166 2.10 4.44 -11.34
C THR A 166 2.96 3.59 -10.41
N ASP A 167 4.10 3.10 -10.93
CA ASP A 167 5.07 2.35 -10.10
C ASP A 167 5.86 3.24 -9.12
N GLN A 168 5.62 4.55 -9.09
CA GLN A 168 6.38 5.51 -8.29
C GLN A 168 5.91 5.55 -6.84
N ALA A 169 4.60 5.51 -6.60
CA ALA A 169 4.05 5.47 -5.27
C ALA A 169 3.98 4.03 -4.74
N GLN A 170 4.64 3.78 -3.62
CA GLN A 170 4.56 2.50 -2.91
C GLN A 170 4.18 2.74 -1.46
N VAL A 171 3.18 2.00 -0.98
CA VAL A 171 2.73 2.04 0.40
C VAL A 171 2.88 0.66 1.02
N ARG A 172 3.53 0.62 2.18
CA ARG A 172 3.59 -0.56 3.04
C ARG A 172 2.75 -0.30 4.27
N LEU A 173 1.84 -1.21 4.57
CA LEU A 173 1.05 -1.21 5.79
C LEU A 173 1.42 -2.41 6.63
N GLN A 174 1.40 -2.20 7.93
CA GLN A 174 1.60 -3.22 8.93
C GLN A 174 0.52 -3.05 10.00
N GLU A 175 -0.23 -4.11 10.25
CA GLU A 175 -1.30 -4.12 11.24
C GLU A 175 -1.13 -5.30 12.19
N TYR A 176 -1.45 -5.09 13.45
CA TYR A 176 -1.44 -6.13 14.47
C TYR A 176 -2.86 -6.48 14.88
N ALA A 177 -3.16 -7.76 14.90
CA ALA A 177 -4.45 -8.27 15.33
C ALA A 177 -4.28 -9.43 16.31
N ARG A 178 -5.18 -9.52 17.28
CA ARG A 178 -5.29 -10.69 18.17
C ARG A 178 -6.45 -11.55 17.70
N VAL A 179 -6.18 -12.82 17.52
CA VAL A 179 -7.18 -13.81 17.15
C VAL A 179 -7.19 -14.90 18.21
N GLN A 180 -8.36 -15.08 18.82
CA GLN A 180 -8.66 -16.16 19.74
C GLN A 180 -9.48 -17.20 18.97
N ARG A 181 -9.06 -18.45 18.99
CA ARG A 181 -9.76 -19.57 18.36
C ARG A 181 -10.47 -20.43 19.39
#